data_9f41c6d914ed4525f0a50e0b9fc0cc50
#
_entry.id   9f41c6d914ed4525f0a50e0b9fc0cc50
#
_cell.length_a   1.000
_cell.length_b   1.000
_cell.length_c   1.000
_cell.angle_alpha   90.00
_cell.angle_beta   90.00
_cell.angle_gamma   90.00
#
_symmetry.space_group_name_H-M   'P 1'
#
loop_
_entity.id
_entity.type
_entity.pdbx_description
1 polymer ?
#
loop_
_entity_poly.entity_id
_entity_poly.type
_entity_poly.pdbx_seq_one_letter_code
_entity_poly.pdbx_strand_id
1 'polypeptide(L)'
;MRYKIPILFFLIIVFFNNKSFSQEGLPIYSDYLTDNYYLLFPSMAGASSCSKIRFTGRQQWVDSDKAPNLQTISFNARLGDSRSALGAIAYNDQNGYHSQSGGYLTYAHHIMFSRSELDLDMLSFGLSAGLIQYKLDESSFLSAGFDPLISGVEQSATNFNIDFGFSYQYLDFYIHTSIKNLLKNDGINFNEQGLSYNNLRTYIMSSGYLFSNNSDSWYFEPSLMFVHKDATKETFADLNFKLYKDFNFGRIWGGISYRTSFDGANYVNNANQLTNQKLQYVTPLIGMKFNSFVFAYTYSYQSNSVVFDNGGYHQLTLGFDLGCIKDRMDCKCPWIK
;
A
#
# COMPACT_ATOMS: atom_id res chain seq x y z
N MET A 1 -22.64 38.55 14.69
CA MET A 1 -21.85 37.56 13.94
C MET A 1 -21.20 36.50 14.85
N ARG A 2 -21.92 35.89 15.81
CA ARG A 2 -21.35 35.06 16.88
C ARG A 2 -21.94 33.66 17.02
N TYR A 3 -22.77 33.16 16.09
CA TYR A 3 -23.46 31.86 16.24
C TYR A 3 -23.23 30.85 15.11
N LYS A 4 -22.27 31.08 14.18
CA LYS A 4 -22.05 30.17 13.06
C LYS A 4 -21.01 29.03 13.34
N ILE A 5 -20.18 29.21 14.38
CA ILE A 5 -19.12 28.22 14.72
C ILE A 5 -19.70 26.98 15.42
N PRO A 6 -20.63 27.06 16.40
CA PRO A 6 -21.14 25.85 17.05
C PRO A 6 -22.04 25.01 16.15
N ILE A 7 -22.68 25.57 15.13
CA ILE A 7 -23.52 24.83 14.18
C ILE A 7 -22.64 23.98 13.26
N LEU A 8 -21.49 24.49 12.84
CA LEU A 8 -20.52 23.73 12.03
C LEU A 8 -19.91 22.57 12.81
N PHE A 9 -19.65 22.76 14.12
CA PHE A 9 -19.13 21.73 15.00
C PHE A 9 -20.18 20.65 15.30
N PHE A 10 -21.45 21.01 15.41
CA PHE A 10 -22.54 20.07 15.62
C PHE A 10 -22.88 19.27 14.35
N LEU A 11 -22.71 19.85 13.17
CA LEU A 11 -22.87 19.15 11.88
C LEU A 11 -21.78 18.09 11.64
N ILE A 12 -20.57 18.29 12.17
CA ILE A 12 -19.48 17.32 12.08
C ILE A 12 -19.74 16.09 12.99
N ILE A 13 -20.41 16.27 14.12
CA ILE A 13 -20.70 15.17 15.08
C ILE A 13 -21.85 14.26 14.62
N VAL A 14 -22.77 14.73 13.79
CA VAL A 14 -23.95 13.95 13.35
C VAL A 14 -23.60 12.90 12.25
N PHE A 15 -22.42 12.99 11.63
CA PHE A 15 -22.01 12.05 10.56
C PHE A 15 -21.30 10.78 11.02
N PHE A 16 -21.15 10.53 12.32
CA PHE A 16 -20.41 9.36 12.83
C PHE A 16 -21.32 8.27 13.43
N ASN A 17 -22.36 7.84 12.72
CA ASN A 17 -23.05 6.59 13.04
C ASN A 17 -22.75 5.54 11.97
N ASN A 18 -21.62 4.83 12.10
CA ASN A 18 -21.23 3.78 11.17
C ASN A 18 -21.37 2.40 11.83
N LYS A 19 -22.16 1.54 11.20
CA LYS A 19 -22.17 0.11 11.46
C LYS A 19 -20.87 -0.45 10.88
N SER A 20 -20.00 -0.98 11.72
CA SER A 20 -18.77 -1.64 11.30
C SER A 20 -19.12 -3.01 10.72
N PHE A 21 -18.82 -3.21 9.43
CA PHE A 21 -18.78 -4.52 8.78
C PHE A 21 -17.33 -4.87 8.58
N SER A 22 -16.84 -5.85 9.32
CA SER A 22 -15.47 -6.35 9.19
C SER A 22 -15.38 -7.27 7.97
N GLN A 23 -14.83 -6.76 6.86
CA GLN A 23 -14.40 -7.59 5.72
C GLN A 23 -13.10 -6.98 5.19
N GLU A 24 -12.03 -7.78 5.16
CA GLU A 24 -10.74 -7.33 4.65
C GLU A 24 -10.82 -7.13 3.14
N GLY A 25 -10.69 -5.87 2.71
CA GLY A 25 -10.33 -5.54 1.33
C GLY A 25 -8.87 -5.86 1.05
N LEU A 26 -8.41 -5.59 -0.17
CA LEU A 26 -7.02 -5.75 -0.62
C LEU A 26 -6.03 -5.30 0.46
N PRO A 27 -5.04 -6.14 0.80
CA PRO A 27 -4.03 -5.76 1.77
C PRO A 27 -3.30 -4.51 1.27
N ILE A 28 -3.08 -3.55 2.16
CA ILE A 28 -2.25 -2.40 1.84
C ILE A 28 -0.82 -2.83 1.99
N TYR A 29 -0.14 -2.75 0.88
CA TYR A 29 1.27 -3.06 0.80
C TYR A 29 2.10 -2.07 1.61
N SER A 30 3.04 -2.57 2.39
CA SER A 30 4.06 -1.75 3.04
C SER A 30 5.28 -1.50 2.14
N ASP A 31 5.12 -1.75 0.85
CA ASP A 31 6.19 -1.62 -0.15
C ASP A 31 6.72 -0.20 -0.31
N TYR A 32 5.89 0.81 -0.03
CA TYR A 32 6.33 2.20 -0.01
C TYR A 32 7.43 2.47 1.02
N LEU A 33 7.49 1.68 2.10
CA LEU A 33 8.56 1.75 3.08
C LEU A 33 9.91 1.31 2.50
N THR A 34 9.87 0.47 1.47
CA THR A 34 11.03 0.00 0.71
C THR A 34 11.25 0.78 -0.60
N ASP A 35 10.73 2.00 -0.67
CA ASP A 35 10.82 2.93 -1.80
C ASP A 35 10.13 2.43 -3.10
N ASN A 36 9.22 1.45 -2.99
CA ASN A 36 8.37 1.00 -4.10
C ASN A 36 6.99 1.68 -4.08
N TYR A 37 6.98 3.00 -4.22
CA TYR A 37 5.75 3.81 -4.22
C TYR A 37 4.79 3.48 -5.36
N TYR A 38 5.30 2.91 -6.46
CA TYR A 38 4.49 2.58 -7.63
C TYR A 38 3.37 1.57 -7.32
N LEU A 39 3.57 0.64 -6.39
CA LEU A 39 2.51 -0.31 -6.00
C LEU A 39 1.27 0.38 -5.42
N LEU A 40 1.45 1.50 -4.73
CA LEU A 40 0.35 2.26 -4.13
C LEU A 40 -0.15 3.39 -5.02
N PHE A 41 0.75 4.05 -5.74
CA PHE A 41 0.47 5.27 -6.48
C PHE A 41 0.77 5.09 -7.97
N PRO A 42 -0.26 4.87 -8.82
CA PRO A 42 -0.09 4.75 -10.27
C PRO A 42 0.71 5.90 -10.90
N SER A 43 0.59 7.11 -10.33
CA SER A 43 1.33 8.31 -10.76
C SER A 43 2.86 8.20 -10.60
N MET A 44 3.33 7.23 -9.80
CA MET A 44 4.77 7.00 -9.60
C MET A 44 5.40 6.05 -10.62
N ALA A 45 4.62 5.49 -11.55
CA ALA A 45 5.18 4.69 -12.64
C ALA A 45 6.13 5.55 -13.48
N GLY A 46 7.40 5.13 -13.60
CA GLY A 46 8.44 5.83 -14.36
C GLY A 46 8.79 7.24 -13.85
N ALA A 47 8.41 7.60 -12.62
CA ALA A 47 8.83 8.87 -12.01
C ALA A 47 10.34 8.92 -11.78
N SER A 48 10.98 7.76 -11.63
CA SER A 48 12.42 7.62 -11.46
C SER A 48 13.20 7.82 -12.77
N SER A 49 14.49 8.15 -12.64
CA SER A 49 15.46 8.15 -13.74
C SER A 49 15.79 6.76 -14.28
N CYS A 50 15.45 5.69 -13.54
CA CYS A 50 15.70 4.31 -13.93
C CYS A 50 14.39 3.58 -14.22
N SER A 51 14.43 2.59 -15.10
CA SER A 51 13.41 1.56 -15.16
C SER A 51 13.56 0.65 -13.94
N LYS A 52 12.49 0.35 -13.23
CA LYS A 52 12.52 -0.40 -11.97
C LYS A 52 11.77 -1.71 -12.11
N ILE A 53 12.42 -2.81 -11.68
CA ILE A 53 11.77 -4.09 -11.42
C ILE A 53 11.81 -4.31 -9.91
N ARG A 54 10.69 -4.67 -9.30
CA ARG A 54 10.62 -5.01 -7.87
C ARG A 54 9.84 -6.30 -7.70
N PHE A 55 10.38 -7.16 -6.89
CA PHE A 55 9.75 -8.38 -6.44
C PHE A 55 9.64 -8.31 -4.92
N THR A 56 8.44 -8.49 -4.37
CA THR A 56 8.18 -8.48 -2.93
C THR A 56 7.47 -9.76 -2.53
N GLY A 57 7.99 -10.40 -1.50
CA GLY A 57 7.35 -11.51 -0.80
C GLY A 57 7.06 -11.11 0.64
N ARG A 58 5.82 -11.34 1.10
CA ARG A 58 5.39 -11.12 2.48
C ARG A 58 4.75 -12.38 3.02
N GLN A 59 5.13 -12.77 4.23
CA GLN A 59 4.58 -13.94 4.91
C GLN A 59 4.30 -13.62 6.38
N GLN A 60 3.16 -14.09 6.85
CA GLN A 60 2.74 -14.06 8.25
C GLN A 60 2.66 -15.50 8.77
N TRP A 61 2.91 -15.74 10.06
CA TRP A 61 2.81 -17.07 10.70
C TRP A 61 3.58 -18.18 9.94
N VAL A 62 4.90 -18.09 9.94
CA VAL A 62 5.79 -18.96 9.15
C VAL A 62 5.56 -20.46 9.42
N ASP A 63 5.02 -20.83 10.58
CA ASP A 63 4.79 -22.21 11.02
C ASP A 63 3.41 -22.79 10.64
N SER A 64 2.62 -22.09 9.83
CA SER A 64 1.27 -22.51 9.43
C SER A 64 1.17 -22.80 7.93
N ASP A 65 0.65 -23.97 7.55
CA ASP A 65 0.55 -24.40 6.13
C ASP A 65 -0.32 -23.50 5.24
N LYS A 66 -1.27 -22.78 5.82
CA LYS A 66 -2.17 -21.85 5.10
C LYS A 66 -2.02 -20.41 5.60
N ALA A 67 -0.80 -20.06 6.00
CA ALA A 67 -0.50 -18.72 6.48
C ALA A 67 -0.67 -17.66 5.39
N PRO A 68 -1.08 -16.43 5.76
CA PRO A 68 -1.17 -15.33 4.83
C PRO A 68 0.17 -15.09 4.12
N ASN A 69 0.14 -15.11 2.80
CA ASN A 69 1.30 -14.94 1.92
C ASN A 69 0.93 -14.04 0.75
N LEU A 70 1.69 -12.97 0.58
CA LEU A 70 1.54 -12.05 -0.54
C LEU A 70 2.82 -12.03 -1.36
N GLN A 71 2.69 -12.20 -2.66
CA GLN A 71 3.76 -12.05 -3.63
C GLN A 71 3.37 -10.98 -4.64
N THR A 72 4.28 -10.04 -4.91
CA THR A 72 4.08 -9.00 -5.93
C THR A 72 5.30 -8.90 -6.81
N ILE A 73 5.06 -8.65 -8.08
CA ILE A 73 6.07 -8.22 -9.03
C ILE A 73 5.59 -6.94 -9.70
N SER A 74 6.45 -5.94 -9.78
CA SER A 74 6.17 -4.70 -10.48
C SER A 74 7.30 -4.32 -11.40
N PHE A 75 6.93 -3.77 -12.55
CA PHE A 75 7.84 -3.16 -13.53
C PHE A 75 7.29 -1.79 -13.88
N ASN A 76 8.16 -0.78 -13.95
CA ASN A 76 7.80 0.51 -14.50
C ASN A 76 9.00 1.16 -15.19
N ALA A 77 8.71 1.87 -16.26
CA ALA A 77 9.72 2.53 -17.08
C ALA A 77 9.16 3.77 -17.77
N ARG A 78 10.00 4.78 -17.94
CA ARG A 78 9.70 5.92 -18.80
C ARG A 78 9.85 5.53 -20.27
N LEU A 79 9.02 6.09 -21.14
CA LEU A 79 9.06 5.85 -22.59
C LEU A 79 10.13 6.75 -23.23
N GLY A 80 11.37 6.29 -23.22
CA GLY A 80 12.52 7.07 -23.70
C GLY A 80 12.66 8.39 -22.95
N ASP A 81 12.89 9.48 -23.67
CA ASP A 81 13.00 10.85 -23.12
C ASP A 81 11.64 11.53 -22.93
N SER A 82 10.53 10.81 -23.16
CA SER A 82 9.20 11.38 -23.03
C SER A 82 8.82 11.61 -21.57
N ARG A 83 7.78 12.39 -21.35
CA ARG A 83 7.16 12.60 -20.03
C ARG A 83 6.17 11.51 -19.68
N SER A 84 5.97 10.53 -20.55
CA SER A 84 5.05 9.41 -20.37
C SER A 84 5.80 8.17 -19.93
N ALA A 85 5.12 7.34 -19.15
CA ALA A 85 5.65 6.11 -18.61
C ALA A 85 4.62 4.99 -18.64
N LEU A 86 5.13 3.77 -18.67
CA LEU A 86 4.34 2.55 -18.55
C LEU A 86 4.76 1.77 -17.33
N GLY A 87 3.81 1.04 -16.78
CA GLY A 87 4.06 0.11 -15.67
C GLY A 87 3.17 -1.11 -15.76
N ALA A 88 3.60 -2.16 -15.11
CA ALA A 88 2.84 -3.40 -14.93
C ALA A 88 3.04 -3.91 -13.49
N ILE A 89 1.98 -4.43 -12.91
CA ILE A 89 1.96 -5.07 -11.60
C ILE A 89 1.27 -6.40 -11.76
N ALA A 90 1.83 -7.47 -11.17
CA ALA A 90 1.13 -8.71 -10.93
C ALA A 90 1.30 -9.09 -9.45
N TYR A 91 0.28 -9.69 -8.87
CA TYR A 91 0.32 -10.13 -7.49
C TYR A 91 -0.50 -11.40 -7.28
N ASN A 92 -0.14 -12.11 -6.23
CA ASN A 92 -0.85 -13.26 -5.70
C ASN A 92 -0.87 -13.15 -4.17
N ASP A 93 -2.07 -13.09 -3.60
CA ASP A 93 -2.32 -13.03 -2.16
C ASP A 93 -3.12 -14.25 -1.75
N GLN A 94 -2.65 -14.96 -0.74
CA GLN A 94 -3.31 -16.12 -0.18
C GLN A 94 -3.50 -15.91 1.31
N ASN A 95 -4.71 -16.15 1.79
CA ASN A 95 -5.04 -16.07 3.22
C ASN A 95 -6.01 -17.21 3.56
N GLY A 96 -5.47 -18.29 4.09
CA GLY A 96 -6.23 -19.50 4.36
C GLY A 96 -6.78 -20.13 3.08
N TYR A 97 -8.08 -20.25 3.00
CA TYR A 97 -8.83 -20.77 1.83
C TYR A 97 -9.19 -19.71 0.81
N HIS A 98 -9.01 -18.43 1.16
CA HIS A 98 -9.18 -17.33 0.22
C HIS A 98 -7.88 -17.05 -0.51
N SER A 99 -7.97 -16.86 -1.81
CA SER A 99 -6.86 -16.34 -2.60
C SER A 99 -7.34 -15.25 -3.55
N GLN A 100 -6.45 -14.33 -3.82
CA GLN A 100 -6.67 -13.22 -4.73
C GLN A 100 -5.43 -13.05 -5.60
N SER A 101 -5.61 -13.14 -6.90
CA SER A 101 -4.54 -12.87 -7.87
C SER A 101 -5.00 -11.81 -8.86
N GLY A 102 -4.07 -11.01 -9.32
CA GLY A 102 -4.42 -9.94 -10.25
C GLY A 102 -3.23 -9.34 -10.96
N GLY A 103 -3.55 -8.53 -11.95
CA GLY A 103 -2.57 -7.76 -12.69
C GLY A 103 -3.13 -6.44 -13.17
N TYR A 104 -2.27 -5.42 -13.17
CA TYR A 104 -2.58 -4.07 -13.62
C TYR A 104 -1.57 -3.61 -14.65
N LEU A 105 -2.05 -2.91 -15.67
CA LEU A 105 -1.25 -2.12 -16.58
C LEU A 105 -1.47 -0.64 -16.28
N THR A 106 -0.39 0.12 -16.23
CA THR A 106 -0.41 1.52 -15.82
C THR A 106 0.15 2.41 -16.93
N TYR A 107 -0.53 3.51 -17.17
CA TYR A 107 0.01 4.65 -17.90
C TYR A 107 0.16 5.83 -16.94
N ALA A 108 1.32 6.47 -16.96
CA ALA A 108 1.57 7.68 -16.17
C ALA A 108 2.12 8.80 -17.06
N HIS A 109 1.85 10.04 -16.65
CA HIS A 109 2.36 11.24 -17.33
C HIS A 109 2.88 12.24 -16.30
N HIS A 110 4.10 12.76 -16.56
CA HIS A 110 4.82 13.65 -15.67
C HIS A 110 4.94 15.03 -16.28
N ILE A 111 4.43 16.05 -15.60
CA ILE A 111 4.49 17.45 -16.02
C ILE A 111 5.56 18.14 -15.17
N MET A 112 6.63 18.61 -15.82
CA MET A 112 7.67 19.38 -15.15
C MET A 112 7.34 20.86 -15.26
N PHE A 113 7.26 21.56 -14.12
CA PHE A 113 7.02 23.00 -14.04
C PHE A 113 8.32 23.80 -13.91
N SER A 114 9.39 23.16 -13.42
CA SER A 114 10.68 23.82 -13.26
C SER A 114 11.23 24.27 -14.61
N ARG A 115 11.80 25.48 -14.63
CA ARG A 115 12.63 26.00 -15.74
C ARG A 115 14.08 25.55 -15.64
N SER A 116 14.51 25.18 -14.44
CA SER A 116 15.83 24.59 -14.17
C SER A 116 15.75 23.08 -14.34
N GLU A 117 16.75 22.48 -14.99
CA GLU A 117 16.88 21.02 -15.05
C GLU A 117 17.32 20.43 -13.71
N LEU A 118 17.74 21.27 -12.76
CA LEU A 118 18.25 20.86 -11.45
C LEU A 118 17.14 20.77 -10.40
N ASP A 119 16.15 21.65 -10.47
CA ASP A 119 15.10 21.73 -9.45
C ASP A 119 13.95 20.77 -9.76
N LEU A 120 13.59 19.94 -8.79
CA LEU A 120 12.43 19.08 -8.90
C LEU A 120 11.15 19.88 -8.65
N ASP A 121 10.35 20.05 -9.69
CA ASP A 121 8.97 20.57 -9.59
C ASP A 121 8.12 19.80 -10.59
N MET A 122 7.51 18.71 -10.11
CA MET A 122 6.87 17.71 -10.95
C MET A 122 5.48 17.34 -10.46
N LEU A 123 4.53 17.42 -11.37
CA LEU A 123 3.17 16.92 -11.21
C LEU A 123 3.00 15.65 -12.04
N SER A 124 2.52 14.59 -11.43
CA SER A 124 2.36 13.30 -12.07
C SER A 124 0.94 12.78 -11.94
N PHE A 125 0.39 12.25 -13.02
CA PHE A 125 -0.89 11.53 -13.04
C PHE A 125 -0.64 10.11 -13.49
N GLY A 126 -1.42 9.16 -12.95
CA GLY A 126 -1.36 7.77 -13.36
C GLY A 126 -2.73 7.12 -13.36
N LEU A 127 -2.94 6.27 -14.34
CA LEU A 127 -4.13 5.44 -14.46
C LEU A 127 -3.69 4.00 -14.62
N SER A 128 -4.20 3.11 -13.79
CA SER A 128 -4.01 1.67 -13.91
C SER A 128 -5.33 1.00 -14.23
N ALA A 129 -5.30 0.03 -15.13
CA ALA A 129 -6.44 -0.83 -15.43
C ALA A 129 -6.01 -2.29 -15.27
N GLY A 130 -6.87 -3.11 -14.65
CA GLY A 130 -6.48 -4.48 -14.34
C GLY A 130 -7.63 -5.41 -14.08
N LEU A 131 -7.27 -6.68 -13.97
CA LEU A 131 -8.17 -7.78 -13.63
C LEU A 131 -7.76 -8.35 -12.28
N ILE A 132 -8.75 -8.67 -11.48
CA ILE A 132 -8.60 -9.28 -10.15
C ILE A 132 -9.46 -10.53 -10.15
N GLN A 133 -8.85 -11.69 -9.86
CA GLN A 133 -9.54 -12.95 -9.65
C GLN A 133 -9.55 -13.27 -8.16
N TYR A 134 -10.72 -13.49 -7.62
CA TYR A 134 -10.94 -13.98 -6.27
C TYR A 134 -11.27 -15.45 -6.31
N LYS A 135 -10.75 -16.22 -5.36
CA LYS A 135 -11.03 -17.64 -5.22
C LYS A 135 -11.31 -17.97 -3.77
N LEU A 136 -12.26 -18.89 -3.58
CA LEU A 136 -12.56 -19.54 -2.30
C LEU A 136 -12.51 -21.05 -2.51
N ASP A 137 -11.59 -21.73 -1.86
CA ASP A 137 -11.43 -23.18 -1.91
C ASP A 137 -12.20 -23.85 -0.76
N GLU A 138 -13.38 -24.37 -1.06
CA GLU A 138 -14.22 -25.11 -0.13
C GLU A 138 -14.06 -26.64 -0.27
N SER A 139 -13.20 -27.12 -1.14
CA SER A 139 -13.06 -28.56 -1.47
C SER A 139 -12.77 -29.45 -0.26
N SER A 140 -12.11 -28.91 0.76
CA SER A 140 -11.78 -29.65 2.00
C SER A 140 -12.83 -29.58 3.09
N PHE A 141 -13.92 -28.79 2.92
CA PHE A 141 -14.92 -28.54 3.98
C PHE A 141 -15.97 -29.66 4.09
N LEU A 142 -16.16 -30.45 3.06
CA LEU A 142 -17.16 -31.55 3.03
C LEU A 142 -16.88 -32.68 4.02
N SER A 143 -15.69 -32.76 4.58
CA SER A 143 -15.31 -33.81 5.54
C SER A 143 -15.96 -33.67 6.92
N ALA A 144 -16.54 -32.50 7.25
CA ALA A 144 -17.12 -32.18 8.56
C ALA A 144 -18.63 -32.42 8.67
N GLY A 145 -19.31 -32.88 7.60
CA GLY A 145 -20.76 -33.09 7.53
C GLY A 145 -21.40 -32.23 6.44
N PHE A 146 -22.67 -32.53 6.13
CA PHE A 146 -23.42 -31.78 5.11
C PHE A 146 -23.84 -30.40 5.67
N ASP A 147 -23.33 -29.34 5.07
CA ASP A 147 -23.78 -27.95 5.27
C ASP A 147 -24.27 -27.40 3.93
N PRO A 148 -25.56 -27.00 3.83
CA PRO A 148 -26.11 -26.47 2.58
C PRO A 148 -25.49 -25.14 2.12
N LEU A 149 -24.73 -24.45 2.97
CA LEU A 149 -24.03 -23.22 2.66
C LEU A 149 -22.66 -23.48 2.01
N ILE A 150 -22.11 -24.68 2.12
CA ILE A 150 -20.80 -25.08 1.59
C ILE A 150 -21.00 -25.75 0.25
N SER A 151 -20.43 -25.16 -0.81
CA SER A 151 -20.51 -25.75 -2.15
C SER A 151 -19.61 -26.98 -2.34
N GLY A 152 -18.55 -27.10 -1.55
CA GLY A 152 -17.56 -28.18 -1.62
C GLY A 152 -16.66 -28.16 -2.85
N VAL A 153 -16.63 -27.06 -3.57
CA VAL A 153 -15.81 -26.86 -4.77
C VAL A 153 -15.04 -25.54 -4.68
N GLU A 154 -14.03 -25.38 -5.54
CA GLU A 154 -13.39 -24.07 -5.70
C GLU A 154 -14.34 -23.12 -6.44
N GLN A 155 -14.65 -22.01 -5.79
CA GLN A 155 -15.43 -20.92 -6.39
C GLN A 155 -14.49 -19.80 -6.84
N SER A 156 -14.77 -19.16 -7.96
CA SER A 156 -13.96 -18.05 -8.45
C SER A 156 -14.82 -16.96 -9.10
N ALA A 157 -14.38 -15.71 -8.93
CA ALA A 157 -14.96 -14.54 -9.58
C ALA A 157 -13.86 -13.63 -10.09
N THR A 158 -14.02 -13.08 -11.30
CA THR A 158 -13.04 -12.16 -11.91
C THR A 158 -13.69 -10.81 -12.13
N ASN A 159 -13.01 -9.75 -11.68
CA ASN A 159 -13.48 -8.38 -11.80
C ASN A 159 -12.44 -7.51 -12.51
N PHE A 160 -12.95 -6.59 -13.36
CA PHE A 160 -12.15 -5.51 -13.91
C PHE A 160 -12.21 -4.29 -13.00
N ASN A 161 -11.07 -3.62 -12.79
CA ASN A 161 -11.04 -2.39 -12.02
C ASN A 161 -10.01 -1.39 -12.54
N ILE A 162 -10.13 -0.16 -12.07
CA ILE A 162 -9.28 0.97 -12.46
C ILE A 162 -8.77 1.64 -11.17
N ASP A 163 -7.48 2.00 -11.16
CA ASP A 163 -6.87 2.83 -10.13
C ASP A 163 -6.45 4.16 -10.73
N PHE A 164 -6.64 5.23 -9.98
CA PHE A 164 -6.17 6.57 -10.33
C PHE A 164 -5.18 7.06 -9.30
N GLY A 165 -4.10 7.72 -9.75
CA GLY A 165 -3.08 8.31 -8.91
C GLY A 165 -2.71 9.72 -9.33
N PHE A 166 -2.39 10.54 -8.34
CA PHE A 166 -1.87 11.88 -8.48
C PHE A 166 -0.69 12.06 -7.53
N SER A 167 0.39 12.71 -7.99
CA SER A 167 1.56 13.00 -7.17
C SER A 167 2.09 14.38 -7.50
N TYR A 168 2.43 15.15 -6.49
CA TYR A 168 3.15 16.41 -6.64
C TYR A 168 4.44 16.35 -5.82
N GLN A 169 5.53 16.74 -6.45
CA GLN A 169 6.87 16.73 -5.87
C GLN A 169 7.50 18.09 -6.13
N TYR A 170 7.92 18.73 -5.05
CA TYR A 170 8.57 20.03 -5.08
C TYR A 170 9.81 20.02 -4.22
N LEU A 171 10.99 20.07 -4.86
CA LEU A 171 12.29 19.92 -4.19
C LEU A 171 12.30 18.66 -3.31
N ASP A 172 12.42 18.82 -2.01
CA ASP A 172 12.48 17.76 -1.01
C ASP A 172 11.09 17.39 -0.44
N PHE A 173 10.02 18.05 -0.86
CA PHE A 173 8.66 17.76 -0.44
C PHE A 173 7.94 16.90 -1.45
N TYR A 174 7.09 15.99 -0.97
CA TYR A 174 6.17 15.24 -1.82
C TYR A 174 4.80 15.02 -1.18
N ILE A 175 3.81 14.89 -2.04
CA ILE A 175 2.48 14.39 -1.72
C ILE A 175 2.04 13.42 -2.82
N HIS A 176 1.57 12.27 -2.42
CA HIS A 176 1.02 11.24 -3.30
C HIS A 176 -0.40 10.91 -2.87
N THR A 177 -1.29 10.78 -3.83
CA THR A 177 -2.67 10.34 -3.59
C THR A 177 -3.06 9.27 -4.60
N SER A 178 -3.86 8.31 -4.17
CA SER A 178 -4.46 7.34 -5.09
C SER A 178 -5.85 6.91 -4.62
N ILE A 179 -6.66 6.54 -5.60
CA ILE A 179 -7.92 5.84 -5.40
C ILE A 179 -7.76 4.49 -6.09
N LYS A 180 -7.75 3.44 -5.28
CA LYS A 180 -7.68 2.07 -5.76
C LYS A 180 -9.09 1.51 -5.91
N ASN A 181 -9.30 0.63 -6.90
CA ASN A 181 -10.59 -0.02 -7.17
C ASN A 181 -11.72 1.01 -7.35
N LEU A 182 -11.53 1.95 -8.28
CA LEU A 182 -12.43 3.07 -8.52
C LEU A 182 -13.83 2.62 -8.97
N LEU A 183 -13.90 1.54 -9.76
CA LEU A 183 -15.16 1.03 -10.28
C LEU A 183 -15.91 0.29 -9.17
N LYS A 184 -17.19 0.59 -9.08
CA LYS A 184 -18.10 -0.14 -8.22
C LYS A 184 -18.49 -1.43 -8.94
N ASN A 185 -18.11 -2.57 -8.39
CA ASN A 185 -18.53 -3.87 -8.89
C ASN A 185 -19.87 -4.27 -8.27
N ASP A 186 -20.75 -4.93 -9.02
CA ASP A 186 -22.07 -5.40 -8.55
C ASP A 186 -21.99 -6.61 -7.61
N GLY A 187 -20.84 -6.80 -6.98
CA GLY A 187 -20.55 -7.80 -5.96
C GLY A 187 -19.80 -9.01 -6.52
N ILE A 188 -18.91 -9.53 -5.68
CA ILE A 188 -18.35 -10.87 -5.87
C ILE A 188 -19.34 -11.80 -5.21
N ASN A 189 -20.23 -12.39 -6.00
CA ASN A 189 -21.18 -13.38 -5.51
C ASN A 189 -20.51 -14.74 -5.60
N PHE A 190 -20.09 -15.30 -4.49
CA PHE A 190 -19.61 -16.68 -4.42
C PHE A 190 -20.76 -17.70 -4.34
N ASN A 191 -22.00 -17.28 -4.10
CA ASN A 191 -23.20 -18.11 -4.15
C ASN A 191 -24.42 -17.22 -4.36
N GLU A 192 -25.54 -17.77 -4.84
CA GLU A 192 -26.85 -17.11 -4.90
C GLU A 192 -27.35 -16.56 -3.54
N GLN A 193 -26.65 -16.85 -2.44
CA GLN A 193 -26.98 -16.44 -1.07
C GLN A 193 -26.15 -15.29 -0.52
N GLY A 194 -25.32 -14.62 -1.37
CA GLY A 194 -25.06 -13.21 -1.10
C GLY A 194 -23.96 -12.81 -0.14
N LEU A 195 -22.74 -13.33 -0.24
CA LEU A 195 -21.58 -12.58 0.19
C LEU A 195 -21.17 -11.63 -0.95
N SER A 196 -21.65 -10.42 -0.90
CA SER A 196 -21.40 -9.40 -1.93
C SER A 196 -20.37 -8.39 -1.45
N TYR A 197 -19.22 -8.36 -2.11
CA TYR A 197 -18.21 -7.31 -1.89
C TYR A 197 -18.47 -6.14 -2.84
N ASN A 198 -19.36 -5.24 -2.46
CA ASN A 198 -19.90 -4.23 -3.38
C ASN A 198 -18.96 -3.06 -3.66
N ASN A 199 -17.96 -2.79 -2.84
CA ASN A 199 -17.12 -1.63 -3.03
C ASN A 199 -15.76 -1.78 -2.35
N LEU A 200 -14.76 -2.17 -3.10
CA LEU A 200 -13.37 -2.32 -2.61
C LEU A 200 -12.55 -1.02 -2.69
N ARG A 201 -13.22 0.12 -2.91
CA ARG A 201 -12.54 1.40 -3.08
C ARG A 201 -11.72 1.75 -1.84
N THR A 202 -10.45 2.10 -2.11
CA THR A 202 -9.51 2.50 -1.08
C THR A 202 -8.87 3.83 -1.47
N TYR A 203 -8.92 4.80 -0.56
CA TYR A 203 -8.27 6.10 -0.70
C TYR A 203 -6.97 6.06 0.06
N ILE A 204 -5.89 6.45 -0.60
CA ILE A 204 -4.54 6.48 -0.02
C ILE A 204 -3.96 7.86 -0.25
N MET A 205 -3.39 8.45 0.79
CA MET A 205 -2.66 9.71 0.73
C MET A 205 -1.38 9.58 1.53
N SER A 206 -0.26 9.97 0.94
CA SER A 206 1.04 10.00 1.62
C SER A 206 1.72 11.33 1.38
N SER A 207 2.41 11.85 2.39
CA SER A 207 3.19 13.07 2.29
C SER A 207 4.44 12.93 3.13
N GLY A 208 5.54 13.52 2.67
CA GLY A 208 6.81 13.51 3.39
C GLY A 208 7.72 14.64 2.96
N TYR A 209 8.77 14.82 3.72
CA TYR A 209 9.80 15.80 3.47
C TYR A 209 11.18 15.18 3.71
N LEU A 210 12.11 15.42 2.80
CA LEU A 210 13.49 14.95 2.91
C LEU A 210 14.38 16.06 3.45
N PHE A 211 14.87 15.90 4.67
CA PHE A 211 15.85 16.79 5.25
C PHE A 211 17.24 16.34 4.84
N SER A 212 17.86 17.06 3.91
CA SER A 212 19.21 16.78 3.43
C SER A 212 20.07 18.01 3.57
N ASN A 213 21.37 17.81 3.86
CA ASN A 213 22.38 18.84 3.75
C ASN A 213 23.30 18.46 2.59
N ASN A 214 23.61 19.43 1.71
CA ASN A 214 24.43 19.19 0.51
C ASN A 214 25.84 18.68 0.82
N SER A 215 26.36 18.97 2.00
CA SER A 215 27.68 18.51 2.47
C SER A 215 27.67 17.13 3.13
N ASP A 216 26.50 16.62 3.55
CA ASP A 216 26.41 15.40 4.32
C ASP A 216 25.94 14.22 3.48
N SER A 217 26.51 13.04 3.74
CA SER A 217 26.05 11.78 3.19
C SER A 217 24.81 11.22 3.92
N TRP A 218 24.39 11.85 5.02
CA TRP A 218 23.23 11.48 5.80
C TRP A 218 22.05 12.39 5.51
N TYR A 219 20.87 11.81 5.41
CA TYR A 219 19.60 12.54 5.30
C TYR A 219 18.45 11.71 5.87
N PHE A 220 17.38 12.35 6.27
CA PHE A 220 16.26 11.71 6.92
C PHE A 220 14.92 12.17 6.34
N GLU A 221 13.95 11.27 6.36
CA GLU A 221 12.63 11.45 5.77
C GLU A 221 11.54 11.10 6.79
N PRO A 222 10.96 12.09 7.49
CA PRO A 222 9.67 11.91 8.13
C PRO A 222 8.57 11.88 7.08
N SER A 223 7.62 10.96 7.23
CA SER A 223 6.46 10.90 6.35
C SER A 223 5.22 10.37 7.06
N LEU A 224 4.07 10.72 6.49
CA LEU A 224 2.76 10.32 6.96
C LEU A 224 2.02 9.64 5.80
N MET A 225 1.34 8.53 6.06
CA MET A 225 0.38 7.95 5.14
C MET A 225 -0.97 7.78 5.82
N PHE A 226 -2.01 8.09 5.08
CA PHE A 226 -3.40 7.95 5.51
C PHE A 226 -4.14 7.06 4.53
N VAL A 227 -4.93 6.13 5.05
CA VAL A 227 -5.69 5.19 4.25
C VAL A 227 -7.11 5.06 4.78
N HIS A 228 -8.06 5.10 3.86
CA HIS A 228 -9.46 4.87 4.13
C HIS A 228 -10.05 3.85 3.17
N LYS A 229 -10.65 2.78 3.70
CA LYS A 229 -11.35 1.73 2.95
C LYS A 229 -12.85 2.00 2.98
N ASP A 230 -13.46 2.15 1.82
CA ASP A 230 -14.88 2.54 1.72
C ASP A 230 -15.84 1.39 2.13
N ALA A 231 -15.48 0.14 1.86
CA ALA A 231 -16.30 -1.01 2.20
C ALA A 231 -16.39 -1.27 3.71
N THR A 232 -15.25 -1.32 4.39
CA THR A 232 -15.16 -1.64 5.82
C THR A 232 -15.24 -0.41 6.70
N LYS A 233 -15.17 0.80 6.11
CA LYS A 233 -15.04 2.09 6.79
C LYS A 233 -13.78 2.19 7.67
N GLU A 234 -12.86 1.26 7.51
CA GLU A 234 -11.60 1.29 8.22
C GLU A 234 -10.75 2.46 7.78
N THR A 235 -10.19 3.14 8.76
CA THR A 235 -9.29 4.27 8.55
C THR A 235 -8.04 4.06 9.40
N PHE A 236 -6.86 4.19 8.79
CA PHE A 236 -5.61 4.13 9.53
C PHE A 236 -4.59 5.12 9.00
N ALA A 237 -3.62 5.41 9.87
CA ALA A 237 -2.49 6.26 9.55
C ALA A 237 -1.18 5.56 9.91
N ASP A 238 -0.16 5.81 9.08
CA ASP A 238 1.23 5.42 9.32
C ASP A 238 2.06 6.68 9.57
N LEU A 239 2.82 6.66 10.65
CA LEU A 239 3.87 7.63 10.93
C LEU A 239 5.21 6.96 10.65
N ASN A 240 6.00 7.51 9.73
CA ASN A 240 7.25 6.91 9.31
C ASN A 240 8.42 7.85 9.54
N PHE A 241 9.54 7.25 9.87
CA PHE A 241 10.83 7.92 9.92
C PHE A 241 11.88 7.04 9.27
N LYS A 242 12.50 7.52 8.21
CA LYS A 242 13.59 6.84 7.51
C LYS A 242 14.87 7.67 7.57
N LEU A 243 16.00 7.00 7.75
CA LEU A 243 17.34 7.56 7.73
C LEU A 243 18.11 6.90 6.59
N TYR A 244 18.75 7.70 5.77
CA TYR A 244 19.53 7.26 4.62
C TYR A 244 20.99 7.66 4.77
N LYS A 245 21.86 6.83 4.19
CA LYS A 245 23.27 7.13 4.02
C LYS A 245 23.74 6.74 2.64
N ASP A 246 24.33 7.71 1.94
CA ASP A 246 24.97 7.48 0.65
C ASP A 246 26.43 7.05 0.84
N PHE A 247 26.85 6.06 0.06
CA PHE A 247 28.20 5.53 -0.05
C PHE A 247 28.62 5.53 -1.52
N ASN A 248 29.92 5.36 -1.78
CA ASN A 248 30.43 5.27 -3.16
C ASN A 248 29.84 4.09 -3.96
N PHE A 249 29.43 3.01 -3.30
CA PHE A 249 28.85 1.83 -3.92
C PHE A 249 27.31 1.86 -4.03
N GLY A 250 26.66 2.84 -3.41
CA GLY A 250 25.20 2.92 -3.37
C GLY A 250 24.68 3.56 -2.10
N ARG A 251 23.52 3.11 -1.61
CA ARG A 251 22.79 3.69 -0.51
C ARG A 251 22.35 2.61 0.49
N ILE A 252 22.41 2.93 1.77
CA ILE A 252 21.79 2.14 2.84
C ILE A 252 20.75 3.01 3.52
N TRP A 253 19.64 2.42 3.92
CA TRP A 253 18.62 3.10 4.72
C TRP A 253 18.06 2.17 5.79
N GLY A 254 17.57 2.79 6.83
CA GLY A 254 16.83 2.12 7.89
C GLY A 254 15.78 3.05 8.45
N GLY A 255 14.81 2.49 9.14
CA GLY A 255 13.73 3.32 9.68
C GLY A 255 12.75 2.54 10.52
N ILE A 256 11.70 3.25 10.91
CA ILE A 256 10.60 2.71 11.70
C ILE A 256 9.29 3.33 11.20
N SER A 257 8.26 2.50 11.13
CA SER A 257 6.88 2.91 10.86
C SER A 257 6.00 2.52 12.03
N TYR A 258 5.10 3.42 12.41
CA TYR A 258 4.03 3.13 13.37
C TYR A 258 2.69 3.30 12.68
N ARG A 259 1.92 2.21 12.59
CA ARG A 259 0.56 2.19 12.05
C ARG A 259 -0.45 2.11 13.18
N THR A 260 -1.48 2.93 13.13
CA THR A 260 -2.63 2.86 14.03
C THR A 260 -3.94 3.02 13.27
N SER A 261 -4.94 2.16 13.59
CA SER A 261 -6.30 2.36 13.10
C SER A 261 -7.04 3.37 13.99
N PHE A 262 -7.92 4.16 13.37
CA PHE A 262 -8.85 5.03 14.11
C PHE A 262 -10.06 4.26 14.60
N ASP A 263 -10.45 3.25 13.83
CA ASP A 263 -11.54 2.34 14.13
C ASP A 263 -11.00 1.12 14.84
N GLY A 264 -11.81 0.54 15.71
CA GLY A 264 -11.44 -0.66 16.47
C GLY A 264 -12.58 -1.66 16.53
N ALA A 265 -12.22 -2.94 16.71
CA ALA A 265 -13.16 -4.01 16.96
C ALA A 265 -13.56 -4.06 18.43
N ASN A 266 -14.85 -4.06 18.70
CA ASN A 266 -15.34 -4.27 20.07
C ASN A 266 -15.25 -5.75 20.43
N TYR A 267 -14.66 -6.05 21.57
CA TYR A 267 -14.59 -7.40 22.13
C TYR A 267 -14.85 -7.40 23.64
N VAL A 268 -15.24 -8.54 24.18
CA VAL A 268 -15.43 -8.71 25.62
C VAL A 268 -14.13 -9.26 26.20
N ASN A 269 -13.50 -8.53 27.11
CA ASN A 269 -12.29 -8.97 27.80
C ASN A 269 -12.56 -10.05 28.84
N ASN A 270 -11.52 -10.63 29.42
CA ASN A 270 -11.63 -11.67 30.47
C ASN A 270 -12.34 -11.19 31.73
N ALA A 271 -12.51 -9.88 31.94
CA ALA A 271 -13.28 -9.28 33.04
C ALA A 271 -14.75 -9.00 32.65
N ASN A 272 -15.24 -9.56 31.55
CA ASN A 272 -16.58 -9.36 30.98
C ASN A 272 -16.94 -7.90 30.67
N GLN A 273 -15.95 -7.09 30.35
CA GLN A 273 -16.10 -5.68 29.94
C GLN A 273 -15.96 -5.54 28.43
N LEU A 274 -16.84 -4.73 27.83
CA LEU A 274 -16.73 -4.36 26.41
C LEU A 274 -15.53 -3.42 26.24
N THR A 275 -14.53 -3.87 25.51
CA THR A 275 -13.31 -3.12 25.17
C THR A 275 -13.18 -2.98 23.68
N ASN A 276 -12.43 -1.96 23.23
CA ASN A 276 -12.19 -1.70 21.83
C ASN A 276 -10.71 -1.97 21.49
N GLN A 277 -10.46 -2.88 20.55
CA GLN A 277 -9.12 -3.19 20.07
C GLN A 277 -8.86 -2.47 18.74
N LYS A 278 -7.87 -1.60 18.73
CA LYS A 278 -7.36 -0.93 17.52
C LYS A 278 -6.22 -1.72 16.91
N LEU A 279 -6.16 -1.76 15.60
CA LEU A 279 -5.02 -2.33 14.90
C LEU A 279 -3.81 -1.41 15.06
N GLN A 280 -2.72 -1.93 15.62
CA GLN A 280 -1.47 -1.19 15.82
C GLN A 280 -0.28 -2.05 15.41
N TYR A 281 0.55 -1.51 14.49
CA TYR A 281 1.78 -2.15 14.06
C TYR A 281 2.97 -1.23 14.26
N VAL A 282 4.07 -1.83 14.70
CA VAL A 282 5.40 -1.22 14.66
C VAL A 282 6.22 -1.97 13.63
N THR A 283 6.76 -1.27 12.64
CA THR A 283 7.49 -1.87 11.53
C THR A 283 8.89 -1.28 11.42
N PRO A 284 9.91 -1.87 12.06
CA PRO A 284 11.30 -1.60 11.70
C PRO A 284 11.58 -2.05 10.27
N LEU A 285 12.44 -1.30 9.60
CA LEU A 285 12.84 -1.58 8.22
C LEU A 285 14.33 -1.31 8.02
N ILE A 286 14.91 -2.05 7.08
CA ILE A 286 16.26 -1.83 6.58
C ILE A 286 16.29 -2.11 5.08
N GLY A 287 17.08 -1.34 4.35
CA GLY A 287 17.28 -1.56 2.93
C GLY A 287 18.66 -1.11 2.47
N MET A 288 19.03 -1.62 1.31
CA MET A 288 20.31 -1.32 0.68
C MET A 288 20.13 -1.30 -0.84
N LYS A 289 20.70 -0.30 -1.48
CA LYS A 289 20.91 -0.26 -2.92
C LYS A 289 22.41 -0.41 -3.19
N PHE A 290 22.77 -1.46 -3.89
CA PHE A 290 24.13 -1.72 -4.33
C PHE A 290 24.17 -1.71 -5.85
N ASN A 291 24.76 -0.68 -6.45
CA ASN A 291 24.70 -0.43 -7.89
C ASN A 291 23.24 -0.42 -8.38
N SER A 292 22.88 -1.42 -9.20
CA SER A 292 21.52 -1.60 -9.73
C SER A 292 20.62 -2.50 -8.87
N PHE A 293 21.16 -3.16 -7.87
CA PHE A 293 20.40 -4.08 -7.02
C PHE A 293 19.85 -3.39 -5.80
N VAL A 294 18.61 -3.70 -5.43
CA VAL A 294 17.94 -3.22 -4.25
C VAL A 294 17.51 -4.41 -3.40
N PHE A 295 17.84 -4.35 -2.12
CA PHE A 295 17.43 -5.32 -1.11
C PHE A 295 16.78 -4.55 0.02
N ALA A 296 15.59 -4.96 0.44
CA ALA A 296 14.96 -4.37 1.60
C ALA A 296 14.17 -5.41 2.39
N TYR A 297 14.15 -5.23 3.69
CA TYR A 297 13.45 -6.10 4.62
C TYR A 297 12.66 -5.24 5.60
N THR A 298 11.42 -5.65 5.87
CA THR A 298 10.59 -5.09 6.93
C THR A 298 10.04 -6.21 7.79
N TYR A 299 9.93 -5.93 9.09
CA TYR A 299 9.22 -6.79 10.02
C TYR A 299 8.12 -5.98 10.69
N SER A 300 6.87 -6.37 10.50
CA SER A 300 5.74 -5.69 11.14
C SER A 300 5.29 -6.48 12.36
N TYR A 301 5.40 -5.85 13.53
CA TYR A 301 4.97 -6.41 14.81
C TYR A 301 3.62 -5.79 15.21
N GLN A 302 2.64 -6.64 15.50
CA GLN A 302 1.35 -6.19 16.01
C GLN A 302 1.43 -6.00 17.53
N SER A 303 1.33 -4.76 18.00
CA SER A 303 1.64 -4.40 19.39
C SER A 303 0.53 -4.72 20.39
N ASN A 304 -0.71 -4.97 19.96
CA ASN A 304 -1.85 -5.19 20.84
C ASN A 304 -2.80 -6.29 20.33
N SER A 305 -2.24 -7.39 19.84
CA SER A 305 -3.04 -8.57 19.50
C SER A 305 -3.56 -9.25 20.77
N VAL A 306 -4.88 -9.45 20.83
CA VAL A 306 -5.53 -10.19 21.93
C VAL A 306 -5.47 -11.70 21.70
N VAL A 307 -5.30 -12.14 20.46
CA VAL A 307 -5.46 -13.53 20.05
C VAL A 307 -4.14 -14.21 19.70
N PHE A 308 -3.15 -13.45 19.23
CA PHE A 308 -1.91 -14.01 18.69
C PHE A 308 -0.67 -13.34 19.28
N ASP A 309 0.14 -14.11 20.00
CA ASP A 309 1.45 -13.65 20.50
C ASP A 309 2.45 -13.32 19.39
N ASN A 310 2.23 -13.84 18.17
CA ASN A 310 3.09 -13.68 16.99
C ASN A 310 2.33 -13.11 15.79
N GLY A 311 1.51 -12.08 15.98
CA GLY A 311 0.69 -11.46 14.94
C GLY A 311 1.47 -10.69 13.85
N GLY A 312 2.80 -10.74 13.84
CA GLY A 312 3.64 -10.00 12.91
C GLY A 312 3.81 -10.67 11.55
N TYR A 313 4.35 -9.92 10.60
CA TYR A 313 4.71 -10.44 9.27
C TYR A 313 6.08 -9.95 8.80
N HIS A 314 6.74 -10.81 8.04
CA HIS A 314 8.01 -10.57 7.39
C HIS A 314 7.78 -10.17 5.94
N GLN A 315 8.52 -9.18 5.45
CA GLN A 315 8.49 -8.80 4.05
C GLN A 315 9.91 -8.62 3.53
N LEU A 316 10.20 -9.26 2.40
CA LEU A 316 11.44 -9.13 1.66
C LEU A 316 11.16 -8.50 0.30
N THR A 317 11.91 -7.48 -0.07
CA THR A 317 11.85 -6.84 -1.39
C THR A 317 13.19 -6.97 -2.08
N LEU A 318 13.17 -7.51 -3.29
CA LEU A 318 14.30 -7.56 -4.22
C LEU A 318 14.01 -6.63 -5.39
N GLY A 319 14.99 -5.82 -5.77
CA GLY A 319 14.83 -4.85 -6.83
C GLY A 319 15.99 -4.84 -7.80
N PHE A 320 15.70 -4.40 -9.02
CA PHE A 320 16.69 -4.17 -10.04
C PHE A 320 16.36 -2.89 -10.81
N ASP A 321 17.35 -1.97 -10.87
CA ASP A 321 17.26 -0.70 -11.58
C ASP A 321 18.02 -0.79 -12.90
N LEU A 322 17.33 -0.54 -14.01
CA LEU A 322 17.82 -0.72 -15.37
C LEU A 322 17.87 0.62 -16.11
N GLY A 323 18.86 0.78 -16.99
CA GLY A 323 18.88 1.88 -17.96
C GLY A 323 18.76 3.25 -17.32
N CYS A 324 19.45 3.47 -16.19
CA CYS A 324 19.40 4.74 -15.49
C CYS A 324 19.96 5.85 -16.36
N ILE A 325 19.15 6.85 -16.65
CA ILE A 325 19.60 8.09 -17.30
C ILE A 325 20.31 8.93 -16.24
N LYS A 326 21.36 9.64 -16.62
CA LYS A 326 22.10 10.51 -15.68
C LYS A 326 21.11 11.47 -15.02
N ASP A 327 21.13 11.49 -13.69
CA ASP A 327 20.27 12.39 -12.91
C ASP A 327 20.50 13.83 -13.35
N ARG A 328 19.45 14.47 -13.83
CA ARG A 328 19.45 15.88 -14.17
C ARG A 328 19.08 16.76 -12.99
N MET A 329 18.42 16.17 -12.00
CA MET A 329 17.88 16.89 -10.85
C MET A 329 18.80 16.75 -9.63
N ASP A 330 19.08 17.87 -8.97
CA ASP A 330 19.91 17.93 -7.77
C ASP A 330 19.08 17.61 -6.50
N CYS A 331 18.29 16.55 -6.58
CA CYS A 331 17.49 16.06 -5.47
C CYS A 331 18.07 14.74 -4.95
N LYS A 332 18.24 14.59 -3.66
CA LYS A 332 18.59 13.31 -3.02
C LYS A 332 17.39 12.37 -2.84
N CYS A 333 16.26 12.70 -3.43
CA CYS A 333 14.95 12.09 -3.26
C CYS A 333 14.96 10.58 -3.55
N PRO A 334 14.78 9.69 -2.55
CA PRO A 334 14.88 8.24 -2.73
C PRO A 334 13.82 7.68 -3.70
N TRP A 335 12.66 8.33 -3.77
CA TRP A 335 11.56 7.91 -4.62
C TRP A 335 11.79 8.15 -6.11
N ILE A 336 12.76 9.02 -6.49
CA ILE A 336 13.12 9.31 -7.88
C ILE A 336 14.44 8.64 -8.27
N LYS A 337 15.38 8.49 -7.33
CA LYS A 337 16.73 7.93 -7.58
C LYS A 337 16.79 6.42 -7.49
#